data_8cbd73a32b76b313ce4e7ea0877e7768
#
_entry.id   8cbd73a32b76b313ce4e7ea0877e7768
#
_cell.length_a   1.000
_cell.length_b   1.000
_cell.length_c   1.000
_cell.angle_alpha   90.00
_cell.angle_beta   90.00
_cell.angle_gamma   90.00
#
_symmetry.space_group_name_H-M   'P 1'
#
loop_
_entity.id
_entity.type
_entity.pdbx_description
1 polymer ?
#
loop_
_entity_poly.entity_id
_entity_poly.type
_entity_poly.pdbx_seq_one_letter_code
_entity_poly.pdbx_strand_id
1 'polypeptide(L)'
;MADKLRLAVFASHGGTDLQSIIDAAKDEGYPAGIVLMVSNNKIAFAVERAKNANIPTVIWQRKKFEDDQAYTDYMVNLLEEYEVDLICLAGYMKLIPSEIVRKFKIINIHPALLPKYGGKGMYGMHVHEAVLEAGERTSGATVHQVNEKYDEGKILAQWEVPVKEDDTPETLQKRVLETEHKLYPDTIAKIARGEIKLNG
;
A
#
# COMPACT_ATOMS: atom_id res chain seq x y z
N MET A 1 -0.64 26.65 8.74
CA MET A 1 -0.74 25.59 7.69
C MET A 1 -1.41 24.41 8.36
N ALA A 2 -2.38 23.76 7.74
CA ALA A 2 -2.92 22.51 8.32
C ALA A 2 -1.78 21.49 8.41
N ASP A 3 -1.72 20.74 9.51
CA ASP A 3 -0.72 19.70 9.67
C ASP A 3 -0.93 18.64 8.59
N LYS A 4 0.16 18.23 7.92
CA LYS A 4 0.13 17.20 6.88
C LYS A 4 -0.20 15.85 7.52
N LEU A 5 -1.03 15.03 6.86
CA LEU A 5 -1.32 13.65 7.27
C LEU A 5 -0.01 12.84 7.32
N ARG A 6 0.29 12.21 8.44
CA ARG A 6 1.54 11.50 8.72
C ARG A 6 1.43 10.04 8.31
N LEU A 7 2.18 9.65 7.27
CA LEU A 7 2.09 8.33 6.67
C LEU A 7 3.22 7.41 7.15
N ALA A 8 2.87 6.16 7.50
CA ALA A 8 3.80 5.05 7.47
C ALA A 8 3.57 4.21 6.21
N VAL A 9 4.60 4.03 5.37
CA VAL A 9 4.47 3.23 4.15
C VAL A 9 5.17 1.89 4.34
N PHE A 10 4.44 0.79 4.10
CA PHE A 10 4.96 -0.57 4.23
C PHE A 10 5.17 -1.18 2.85
N ALA A 11 6.39 -1.68 2.57
CA ALA A 11 6.73 -2.29 1.29
C ALA A 11 7.75 -3.43 1.45
N SER A 12 7.64 -4.47 0.59
CA SER A 12 8.48 -5.68 0.67
C SER A 12 9.48 -5.84 -0.47
N HIS A 13 9.30 -5.15 -1.61
CA HIS A 13 10.05 -5.37 -2.84
C HIS A 13 10.50 -4.08 -3.53
N GLY A 14 10.09 -3.86 -4.78
CA GLY A 14 10.54 -2.73 -5.63
C GLY A 14 10.14 -1.35 -5.12
N GLY A 15 8.97 -1.23 -4.48
CA GLY A 15 8.49 0.02 -3.88
C GLY A 15 8.15 1.10 -4.89
N THR A 16 7.59 0.75 -6.03
CA THR A 16 7.20 1.73 -7.05
C THR A 16 6.02 2.58 -6.60
N ASP A 17 5.06 2.00 -5.86
CA ASP A 17 3.98 2.76 -5.22
C ASP A 17 4.49 3.66 -4.09
N LEU A 18 5.48 3.20 -3.30
CA LEU A 18 6.19 4.06 -2.36
C LEU A 18 6.81 5.27 -3.09
N GLN A 19 7.45 5.03 -4.26
CA GLN A 19 8.04 6.10 -5.05
C GLN A 19 7.00 7.12 -5.50
N SER A 20 5.82 6.67 -5.94
CA SER A 20 4.75 7.57 -6.37
C SER A 20 4.27 8.48 -5.23
N ILE A 21 4.20 7.95 -3.99
CA ILE A 21 3.86 8.75 -2.81
C ILE A 21 5.00 9.73 -2.46
N ILE A 22 6.27 9.29 -2.56
CA ILE A 22 7.45 10.16 -2.35
C ILE A 22 7.41 11.32 -3.35
N ASP A 23 7.13 11.03 -4.62
CA ASP A 23 7.12 12.05 -5.67
C ASP A 23 5.97 13.03 -5.48
N ALA A 24 4.79 12.57 -5.09
CA ALA A 24 3.65 13.43 -4.76
C ALA A 24 3.96 14.32 -3.54
N ALA A 25 4.63 13.80 -2.53
CA ALA A 25 4.98 14.55 -1.31
C ALA A 25 6.03 15.66 -1.53
N LYS A 26 6.72 15.69 -2.68
CA LYS A 26 7.60 16.81 -3.07
C LYS A 26 6.83 18.09 -3.38
N ASP A 27 5.57 17.99 -3.76
CA ASP A 27 4.70 19.15 -3.90
C ASP A 27 4.35 19.69 -2.51
N GLU A 28 4.66 20.95 -2.26
CA GLU A 28 4.37 21.61 -0.99
C GLU A 28 2.86 21.64 -0.69
N GLY A 29 2.02 21.67 -1.72
CA GLY A 29 0.56 21.61 -1.63
C GLY A 29 0.00 20.21 -1.35
N TYR A 30 0.81 19.15 -1.43
CA TYR A 30 0.34 17.81 -1.12
C TYR A 30 0.09 17.64 0.39
N PRO A 31 -1.13 17.17 0.79
CA PRO A 31 -1.58 17.28 2.18
C PRO A 31 -1.09 16.15 3.08
N ALA A 32 -0.15 15.33 2.63
CA ALA A 32 0.39 14.21 3.40
C ALA A 32 1.93 14.16 3.32
N GLY A 33 2.57 13.49 4.28
CA GLY A 33 4.02 13.30 4.29
C GLY A 33 4.40 11.94 4.87
N ILE A 34 5.43 11.29 4.32
CA ILE A 34 5.91 10.00 4.81
C ILE A 34 6.86 10.27 5.99
N VAL A 35 6.48 9.78 7.16
CA VAL A 35 7.27 9.90 8.39
C VAL A 35 8.06 8.63 8.71
N LEU A 36 7.61 7.48 8.18
CA LEU A 36 8.23 6.18 8.43
C LEU A 36 8.06 5.26 7.20
N MET A 37 9.11 4.53 6.84
CA MET A 37 9.05 3.42 5.91
C MET A 37 9.36 2.12 6.65
N VAL A 38 8.52 1.11 6.44
CA VAL A 38 8.68 -0.22 7.06
C VAL A 38 8.84 -1.28 5.99
N SER A 39 9.86 -2.14 6.14
CA SER A 39 10.03 -3.31 5.27
C SER A 39 10.31 -4.56 6.10
N ASN A 40 9.77 -5.69 5.65
CA ASN A 40 10.17 -7.01 6.16
C ASN A 40 11.40 -7.58 5.45
N ASN A 41 11.92 -6.88 4.45
CA ASN A 41 13.05 -7.31 3.63
C ASN A 41 14.11 -6.21 3.54
N LYS A 42 15.29 -6.45 4.15
CA LYS A 42 16.39 -5.49 4.22
C LYS A 42 17.02 -5.14 2.86
N ILE A 43 16.85 -6.03 1.87
CA ILE A 43 17.39 -5.87 0.51
C ILE A 43 16.33 -5.38 -0.49
N ALA A 44 15.12 -5.04 -0.03
CA ALA A 44 14.09 -4.47 -0.87
C ALA A 44 14.54 -3.12 -1.46
N PHE A 45 14.34 -2.90 -2.74
CA PHE A 45 14.68 -1.62 -3.38
C PHE A 45 13.86 -0.45 -2.81
N ALA A 46 12.70 -0.75 -2.24
CA ALA A 46 11.91 0.20 -1.44
C ALA A 46 12.72 0.85 -0.30
N VAL A 47 13.62 0.09 0.35
CA VAL A 47 14.51 0.59 1.42
C VAL A 47 15.49 1.64 0.87
N GLU A 48 16.03 1.40 -0.31
CA GLU A 48 16.93 2.35 -0.99
C GLU A 48 16.19 3.63 -1.39
N ARG A 49 14.97 3.51 -1.95
CA ARG A 49 14.13 4.66 -2.29
C ARG A 49 13.85 5.55 -1.08
N ALA A 50 13.47 4.95 0.05
CA ALA A 50 13.20 5.68 1.27
C ALA A 50 14.45 6.39 1.80
N LYS A 51 15.62 5.72 1.80
CA LYS A 51 16.90 6.32 2.21
C LYS A 51 17.28 7.50 1.31
N ASN A 52 17.13 7.36 0.00
CA ASN A 52 17.42 8.44 -0.95
C ASN A 52 16.49 9.65 -0.78
N ALA A 53 15.29 9.43 -0.23
CA ALA A 53 14.34 10.47 0.14
C ALA A 53 14.49 10.96 1.61
N ASN A 54 15.54 10.52 2.33
CA ASN A 54 15.76 10.82 3.76
C ASN A 54 14.58 10.42 4.67
N ILE A 55 13.86 9.35 4.33
CA ILE A 55 12.74 8.84 5.13
C ILE A 55 13.28 7.83 6.15
N PRO A 56 12.98 7.98 7.47
CA PRO A 56 13.27 6.99 8.48
C PRO A 56 12.79 5.59 8.06
N THR A 57 13.66 4.58 8.19
CA THR A 57 13.38 3.24 7.66
C THR A 57 13.65 2.17 8.68
N VAL A 58 12.70 1.26 8.89
CA VAL A 58 12.79 0.15 9.83
C VAL A 58 12.62 -1.19 9.12
N ILE A 59 13.46 -2.15 9.49
CA ILE A 59 13.38 -3.54 9.02
C ILE A 59 12.69 -4.38 10.09
N TRP A 60 11.40 -4.61 9.89
CA TRP A 60 10.51 -5.31 10.81
C TRP A 60 10.32 -6.77 10.41
N GLN A 61 11.03 -7.66 11.09
CA GLN A 61 11.06 -9.09 10.80
C GLN A 61 10.71 -9.90 12.06
N ARG A 62 9.68 -10.76 12.00
CA ARG A 62 9.22 -11.58 13.11
C ARG A 62 10.36 -12.34 13.82
N LYS A 63 11.30 -12.88 13.07
CA LYS A 63 12.43 -13.67 13.59
C LYS A 63 13.40 -12.88 14.50
N LYS A 64 13.26 -11.56 14.60
CA LYS A 64 14.09 -10.71 15.47
C LYS A 64 13.49 -10.51 16.86
N PHE A 65 12.32 -11.07 17.10
CA PHE A 65 11.56 -10.90 18.34
C PHE A 65 11.33 -12.25 19.00
N GLU A 66 11.24 -12.26 20.31
CA GLU A 66 11.06 -13.44 21.13
C GLU A 66 9.72 -14.14 20.81
N ASP A 67 8.65 -13.36 20.76
CA ASP A 67 7.30 -13.85 20.46
C ASP A 67 6.51 -12.89 19.56
N ASP A 68 5.24 -13.23 19.26
CA ASP A 68 4.37 -12.44 18.41
C ASP A 68 3.90 -11.15 19.11
N GLN A 69 3.81 -11.17 20.45
CA GLN A 69 3.43 -9.98 21.21
C GLN A 69 4.54 -8.94 21.15
N ALA A 70 5.79 -9.31 21.46
CA ALA A 70 6.94 -8.41 21.36
C ALA A 70 7.13 -7.84 19.94
N TYR A 71 6.87 -8.68 18.91
CA TYR A 71 6.87 -8.23 17.52
C TYR A 71 5.81 -7.17 17.26
N THR A 72 4.60 -7.36 17.77
CA THR A 72 3.48 -6.45 17.58
C THR A 72 3.66 -5.16 18.38
N ASP A 73 3.99 -5.28 19.68
CA ASP A 73 4.20 -4.15 20.59
C ASP A 73 5.28 -3.19 20.06
N TYR A 74 6.38 -3.75 19.56
CA TYR A 74 7.44 -2.94 18.95
C TYR A 74 6.89 -2.04 17.84
N MET A 75 6.08 -2.59 16.93
CA MET A 75 5.54 -1.81 15.81
C MET A 75 4.48 -0.82 16.30
N VAL A 76 3.63 -1.21 17.23
CA VAL A 76 2.62 -0.30 17.81
C VAL A 76 3.31 0.91 18.43
N ASN A 77 4.31 0.70 19.30
CA ASN A 77 5.06 1.77 19.96
C ASN A 77 5.78 2.68 18.94
N LEU A 78 6.36 2.07 17.89
CA LEU A 78 7.03 2.82 16.85
C LEU A 78 6.06 3.70 16.03
N LEU A 79 4.90 3.17 15.69
CA LEU A 79 3.87 3.94 14.97
C LEU A 79 3.33 5.10 15.81
N GLU A 80 3.21 4.91 17.13
CA GLU A 80 2.84 5.97 18.06
C GLU A 80 3.96 7.01 18.24
N GLU A 81 5.22 6.58 18.38
CA GLU A 81 6.38 7.48 18.45
C GLU A 81 6.49 8.40 17.21
N TYR A 82 6.21 7.84 16.03
CA TYR A 82 6.18 8.61 14.78
C TYR A 82 4.86 9.34 14.55
N GLU A 83 3.91 9.29 15.50
CA GLU A 83 2.58 9.92 15.40
C GLU A 83 1.91 9.61 14.06
N VAL A 84 1.86 8.33 13.68
CA VAL A 84 1.34 7.89 12.38
C VAL A 84 -0.19 7.99 12.36
N ASP A 85 -0.71 8.74 11.40
CA ASP A 85 -2.16 8.90 11.19
C ASP A 85 -2.72 7.80 10.26
N LEU A 86 -1.92 7.36 9.28
CA LEU A 86 -2.36 6.41 8.26
C LEU A 86 -1.22 5.49 7.84
N ILE A 87 -1.47 4.18 7.86
CA ILE A 87 -0.59 3.17 7.29
C ILE A 87 -0.99 2.91 5.84
N CYS A 88 -0.02 2.99 4.92
CA CYS A 88 -0.20 2.71 3.51
C CYS A 88 0.56 1.42 3.14
N LEU A 89 -0.15 0.35 2.79
CA LEU A 89 0.47 -0.86 2.27
C LEU A 89 0.73 -0.69 0.77
N ALA A 90 2.00 -0.74 0.39
CA ALA A 90 2.50 -0.53 -0.97
C ALA A 90 3.29 -1.77 -1.44
N GLY A 91 2.58 -2.88 -1.66
CA GLY A 91 3.20 -4.17 -1.96
C GLY A 91 3.88 -4.80 -0.73
N TYR A 92 3.24 -4.73 0.42
CA TYR A 92 3.70 -5.40 1.64
C TYR A 92 3.18 -6.82 1.72
N MET A 93 4.11 -7.80 1.75
CA MET A 93 3.81 -9.22 1.56
C MET A 93 3.61 -10.01 2.86
N LYS A 94 3.41 -9.33 3.99
CA LYS A 94 3.15 -9.98 5.27
C LYS A 94 1.82 -9.54 5.84
N LEU A 95 1.15 -10.48 6.51
CA LEU A 95 -0.07 -10.15 7.26
C LEU A 95 0.26 -9.12 8.36
N ILE A 96 -0.57 -8.11 8.46
CA ILE A 96 -0.49 -7.15 9.57
C ILE A 96 -1.18 -7.78 10.79
N PRO A 97 -0.54 -7.79 11.97
CA PRO A 97 -1.19 -8.27 13.20
C PRO A 97 -2.54 -7.59 13.45
N SER A 98 -3.53 -8.37 13.88
CA SER A 98 -4.91 -7.87 14.10
C SER A 98 -4.98 -6.70 15.09
N GLU A 99 -4.07 -6.65 16.06
CA GLU A 99 -3.99 -5.53 17.00
C GLU A 99 -3.67 -4.21 16.30
N ILE A 100 -2.72 -4.23 15.35
CA ILE A 100 -2.37 -3.04 14.55
C ILE A 100 -3.54 -2.66 13.64
N VAL A 101 -4.21 -3.66 13.03
CA VAL A 101 -5.41 -3.42 12.19
C VAL A 101 -6.55 -2.77 12.96
N ARG A 102 -6.73 -3.13 14.23
CA ARG A 102 -7.76 -2.53 15.10
C ARG A 102 -7.39 -1.14 15.62
N LYS A 103 -6.09 -0.87 15.80
CA LYS A 103 -5.60 0.36 16.43
C LYS A 103 -5.35 1.49 15.43
N PHE A 104 -4.94 1.16 14.22
CA PHE A 104 -4.55 2.14 13.20
C PHE A 104 -5.44 2.07 11.97
N LYS A 105 -5.59 3.20 11.29
CA LYS A 105 -6.18 3.25 9.95
C LYS A 105 -5.17 2.75 8.94
N ILE A 106 -5.57 1.77 8.14
CA ILE A 106 -4.69 1.13 7.16
C ILE A 106 -5.41 1.09 5.82
N ILE A 107 -4.71 1.46 4.75
CA ILE A 107 -5.17 1.29 3.38
C ILE A 107 -4.17 0.43 2.59
N ASN A 108 -4.68 -0.29 1.61
CA ASN A 108 -3.87 -1.08 0.69
C ASN A 108 -4.22 -0.73 -0.76
N ILE A 109 -3.22 -0.79 -1.64
CA ILE A 109 -3.44 -0.78 -3.08
C ILE A 109 -3.31 -2.20 -3.62
N HIS A 110 -4.30 -2.61 -4.43
CA HIS A 110 -4.41 -3.94 -5.02
C HIS A 110 -4.53 -3.84 -6.55
N PRO A 111 -3.75 -4.61 -7.32
CA PRO A 111 -3.64 -4.46 -8.78
C PRO A 111 -4.78 -5.13 -9.56
N ALA A 112 -6.00 -5.08 -9.05
CA ALA A 112 -7.21 -5.52 -9.73
C ALA A 112 -8.46 -4.75 -9.27
N LEU A 113 -9.58 -4.97 -9.96
CA LEU A 113 -10.88 -4.43 -9.58
C LEU A 113 -11.54 -5.36 -8.55
N LEU A 114 -11.31 -5.09 -7.26
CA LEU A 114 -11.94 -5.83 -6.18
C LEU A 114 -13.48 -5.77 -6.26
N PRO A 115 -14.20 -6.83 -5.85
CA PRO A 115 -13.74 -8.02 -5.13
C PRO A 115 -13.13 -9.13 -6.02
N LYS A 116 -13.14 -8.99 -7.37
CA LYS A 116 -12.54 -9.97 -8.25
C LYS A 116 -10.99 -9.96 -8.08
N TYR A 117 -10.38 -11.12 -8.21
CA TYR A 117 -8.92 -11.28 -8.16
C TYR A 117 -8.26 -10.74 -6.89
N GLY A 118 -9.00 -10.74 -5.76
CA GLY A 118 -8.51 -10.46 -4.41
C GLY A 118 -8.36 -11.72 -3.57
N GLY A 119 -7.82 -11.56 -2.35
CA GLY A 119 -7.72 -12.61 -1.36
C GLY A 119 -6.38 -13.35 -1.37
N LYS A 120 -6.33 -14.42 -0.56
CA LYS A 120 -5.10 -15.17 -0.32
C LYS A 120 -4.51 -15.73 -1.61
N GLY A 121 -3.26 -15.37 -1.92
CA GLY A 121 -2.53 -15.83 -3.11
C GLY A 121 -2.63 -14.88 -4.31
N MET A 122 -3.53 -13.91 -4.30
CA MET A 122 -3.71 -12.92 -5.36
C MET A 122 -2.78 -11.71 -5.14
N TYR A 123 -1.56 -11.80 -5.63
CA TYR A 123 -0.55 -10.75 -5.56
C TYR A 123 0.43 -10.82 -6.72
N GLY A 124 1.03 -9.69 -7.04
CA GLY A 124 2.06 -9.59 -8.08
C GLY A 124 1.55 -10.08 -9.43
N MET A 125 2.34 -10.91 -10.12
CA MET A 125 2.03 -11.41 -11.46
C MET A 125 0.78 -12.30 -11.50
N HIS A 126 0.51 -13.09 -10.44
CA HIS A 126 -0.64 -14.01 -10.40
C HIS A 126 -1.98 -13.32 -10.63
N VAL A 127 -2.12 -12.07 -10.24
CA VAL A 127 -3.34 -11.28 -10.48
C VAL A 127 -3.55 -11.07 -11.97
N HIS A 128 -2.50 -10.65 -12.68
CA HIS A 128 -2.58 -10.35 -14.11
C HIS A 128 -2.75 -11.61 -14.96
N GLU A 129 -2.09 -12.70 -14.57
CA GLU A 129 -2.29 -14.03 -15.16
C GLU A 129 -3.75 -14.46 -15.04
N ALA A 130 -4.34 -14.37 -13.83
CA ALA A 130 -5.74 -14.76 -13.59
C ALA A 130 -6.75 -13.90 -14.37
N VAL A 131 -6.49 -12.59 -14.49
CA VAL A 131 -7.32 -11.67 -15.29
C VAL A 131 -7.31 -12.06 -16.76
N LEU A 132 -6.14 -12.38 -17.34
CA LEU A 132 -5.99 -12.80 -18.73
C LEU A 132 -6.60 -14.18 -18.99
N GLU A 133 -6.36 -15.14 -18.09
CA GLU A 133 -6.94 -16.49 -18.19
C GLU A 133 -8.48 -16.47 -18.16
N ALA A 134 -9.06 -15.54 -17.39
CA ALA A 134 -10.51 -15.36 -17.33
C ALA A 134 -11.10 -14.65 -18.57
N GLY A 135 -10.27 -14.16 -19.50
CA GLY A 135 -10.72 -13.46 -20.69
C GLY A 135 -11.38 -12.11 -20.40
N GLU A 136 -11.02 -11.46 -19.27
CA GLU A 136 -11.58 -10.16 -18.91
C GLU A 136 -11.15 -9.09 -19.92
N ARG A 137 -12.04 -8.16 -20.20
CA ARG A 137 -11.77 -7.01 -21.09
C ARG A 137 -11.30 -5.77 -20.33
N THR A 138 -11.43 -5.81 -19.01
CA THR A 138 -11.10 -4.70 -18.13
C THR A 138 -10.40 -5.23 -16.88
N SER A 139 -9.32 -4.60 -16.50
CA SER A 139 -8.62 -4.75 -15.23
C SER A 139 -8.54 -3.39 -14.54
N GLY A 140 -7.68 -3.23 -13.55
CA GLY A 140 -7.50 -1.94 -12.89
C GLY A 140 -6.75 -2.04 -11.58
N ALA A 141 -6.91 -0.99 -10.79
CA ALA A 141 -6.36 -0.94 -9.43
C ALA A 141 -7.44 -0.50 -8.44
N THR A 142 -7.35 -1.02 -7.23
CA THR A 142 -8.26 -0.69 -6.12
C THR A 142 -7.47 -0.23 -4.91
N VAL A 143 -7.85 0.92 -4.35
CA VAL A 143 -7.46 1.29 -2.98
C VAL A 143 -8.61 0.91 -2.05
N HIS A 144 -8.32 0.16 -1.01
CA HIS A 144 -9.31 -0.25 -0.02
C HIS A 144 -8.79 -0.07 1.41
N GLN A 145 -9.67 0.10 2.36
CA GLN A 145 -9.35 0.07 3.78
C GLN A 145 -9.08 -1.38 4.18
N VAL A 146 -8.02 -1.62 4.93
CA VAL A 146 -7.66 -2.96 5.39
C VAL A 146 -8.50 -3.35 6.61
N ASN A 147 -8.94 -4.59 6.64
CA ASN A 147 -9.53 -5.26 7.79
C ASN A 147 -8.76 -6.56 8.09
N GLU A 148 -9.27 -7.40 8.97
CA GLU A 148 -8.62 -8.67 9.36
C GLU A 148 -8.66 -9.75 8.27
N LYS A 149 -9.33 -9.51 7.14
CA LYS A 149 -9.42 -10.41 6.00
C LYS A 149 -8.71 -9.83 4.79
N TYR A 150 -8.11 -10.69 3.98
CA TYR A 150 -7.40 -10.25 2.77
C TYR A 150 -8.37 -9.63 1.76
N ASP A 151 -8.10 -8.40 1.35
CA ASP A 151 -8.75 -7.66 0.26
C ASP A 151 -10.29 -7.53 0.34
N GLU A 152 -10.88 -7.78 1.53
CA GLU A 152 -12.33 -7.69 1.78
C GLU A 152 -12.75 -6.38 2.47
N GLY A 153 -11.84 -5.44 2.67
CA GLY A 153 -12.15 -4.16 3.29
C GLY A 153 -12.91 -3.21 2.38
N LYS A 154 -13.40 -2.11 2.95
CA LYS A 154 -14.17 -1.09 2.22
C LYS A 154 -13.36 -0.53 1.06
N ILE A 155 -13.90 -0.61 -0.15
CA ILE A 155 -13.33 0.03 -1.34
C ILE A 155 -13.44 1.55 -1.18
N LEU A 156 -12.32 2.25 -1.38
CA LEU A 156 -12.21 3.70 -1.27
C LEU A 156 -12.15 4.36 -2.65
N ALA A 157 -11.42 3.75 -3.57
CA ALA A 157 -11.30 4.20 -4.95
C ALA A 157 -10.90 3.04 -5.87
N GLN A 158 -11.39 3.08 -7.11
CA GLN A 158 -11.02 2.12 -8.16
C GLN A 158 -10.86 2.86 -9.48
N TRP A 159 -9.82 2.51 -10.24
CA TRP A 159 -9.64 2.98 -11.61
C TRP A 159 -9.45 1.80 -12.55
N GLU A 160 -10.15 1.86 -13.67
CA GLU A 160 -10.14 0.81 -14.69
C GLU A 160 -9.03 1.04 -15.71
N VAL A 161 -8.52 -0.06 -16.26
CA VAL A 161 -7.66 -0.09 -17.44
C VAL A 161 -8.16 -1.14 -18.44
N PRO A 162 -8.08 -0.90 -19.75
CA PRO A 162 -8.45 -1.89 -20.74
C PRO A 162 -7.46 -3.05 -20.75
N VAL A 163 -7.95 -4.26 -20.93
CA VAL A 163 -7.17 -5.44 -21.30
C VAL A 163 -7.17 -5.52 -22.83
N LYS A 164 -6.01 -5.60 -23.46
CA LYS A 164 -5.84 -5.68 -24.90
C LYS A 164 -5.72 -7.13 -25.34
N GLU A 165 -6.07 -7.40 -26.59
CA GLU A 165 -6.01 -8.76 -27.16
C GLU A 165 -4.60 -9.36 -27.19
N ASP A 166 -3.57 -8.51 -27.30
CA ASP A 166 -2.16 -8.87 -27.35
C ASP A 166 -1.44 -8.74 -25.99
N ASP A 167 -2.18 -8.53 -24.89
CA ASP A 167 -1.56 -8.40 -23.58
C ASP A 167 -0.94 -9.70 -23.10
N THR A 168 0.27 -9.57 -22.61
CA THR A 168 0.90 -10.53 -21.69
C THR A 168 0.69 -10.09 -20.24
N PRO A 169 0.90 -10.97 -19.24
CA PRO A 169 0.85 -10.56 -17.83
C PRO A 169 1.72 -9.33 -17.53
N GLU A 170 2.90 -9.23 -18.15
CA GLU A 170 3.84 -8.13 -17.96
C GLU A 170 3.34 -6.81 -18.56
N THR A 171 2.71 -6.85 -19.76
CA THR A 171 2.19 -5.63 -20.40
C THR A 171 0.96 -5.11 -19.65
N LEU A 172 0.10 -6.01 -19.18
CA LEU A 172 -1.04 -5.66 -18.35
C LEU A 172 -0.57 -5.13 -16.99
N GLN A 173 0.39 -5.80 -16.32
CA GLN A 173 0.98 -5.33 -15.07
C GLN A 173 1.51 -3.91 -15.21
N LYS A 174 2.28 -3.62 -16.25
CA LYS A 174 2.84 -2.28 -16.48
C LYS A 174 1.73 -1.22 -16.56
N ARG A 175 0.65 -1.50 -17.29
CA ARG A 175 -0.49 -0.58 -17.46
C ARG A 175 -1.25 -0.36 -16.15
N VAL A 176 -1.47 -1.43 -15.37
CA VAL A 176 -2.09 -1.34 -14.04
C VAL A 176 -1.20 -0.53 -13.11
N LEU A 177 0.11 -0.78 -13.10
CA LEU A 177 1.07 -0.06 -12.26
C LEU A 177 1.10 1.45 -12.54
N GLU A 178 1.01 1.86 -13.81
CA GLU A 178 0.90 3.28 -14.18
C GLU A 178 -0.39 3.92 -13.58
N THR A 179 -1.43 3.12 -13.40
CA THR A 179 -2.68 3.54 -12.77
C THR A 179 -2.55 3.59 -11.25
N GLU A 180 -1.91 2.60 -10.63
CA GLU A 180 -1.62 2.59 -9.20
C GLU A 180 -0.84 3.83 -8.77
N HIS A 181 0.19 4.21 -9.53
CA HIS A 181 1.04 5.38 -9.25
C HIS A 181 0.29 6.72 -9.24
N LYS A 182 -0.87 6.80 -9.87
CA LYS A 182 -1.74 7.99 -9.85
C LYS A 182 -2.85 7.85 -8.80
N LEU A 183 -3.48 6.69 -8.77
CA LEU A 183 -4.62 6.41 -7.90
C LEU A 183 -4.25 6.47 -6.42
N TYR A 184 -3.10 5.92 -6.04
CA TYR A 184 -2.73 5.82 -4.64
C TYR A 184 -2.44 7.19 -4.01
N PRO A 185 -1.57 8.04 -4.59
CA PRO A 185 -1.37 9.40 -4.06
C PRO A 185 -2.65 10.25 -4.09
N ASP A 186 -3.49 10.15 -5.14
CA ASP A 186 -4.76 10.87 -5.22
C ASP A 186 -5.71 10.47 -4.09
N THR A 187 -5.83 9.17 -3.84
CA THR A 187 -6.67 8.64 -2.75
C THR A 187 -6.17 9.10 -1.38
N ILE A 188 -4.86 9.06 -1.13
CA ILE A 188 -4.24 9.56 0.11
C ILE A 188 -4.55 11.06 0.29
N ALA A 189 -4.42 11.86 -0.76
CA ALA A 189 -4.72 13.28 -0.71
C ALA A 189 -6.20 13.56 -0.38
N LYS A 190 -7.13 12.78 -0.95
CA LYS A 190 -8.56 12.87 -0.67
C LYS A 190 -8.89 12.47 0.77
N ILE A 191 -8.21 11.46 1.32
CA ILE A 191 -8.33 11.09 2.74
C ILE A 191 -7.85 12.24 3.62
N ALA A 192 -6.69 12.81 3.33
CA ALA A 192 -6.11 13.91 4.10
C ALA A 192 -6.99 15.17 4.10
N ARG A 193 -7.72 15.42 3.01
CA ARG A 193 -8.68 16.52 2.91
C ARG A 193 -10.05 16.21 3.50
N GLY A 194 -10.28 14.97 3.99
CA GLY A 194 -11.57 14.53 4.53
C GLY A 194 -12.66 14.26 3.47
N GLU A 195 -12.29 14.22 2.19
CA GLU A 195 -13.18 13.89 1.07
C GLU A 195 -13.53 12.40 1.06
N ILE A 196 -12.59 11.54 1.49
CA ILE A 196 -12.80 10.11 1.72
C ILE A 196 -12.70 9.84 3.22
N LYS A 197 -13.78 9.29 3.79
CA LYS A 197 -13.83 8.91 5.21
C LYS A 197 -13.51 7.43 5.39
N LEU A 198 -12.54 7.16 6.25
CA LEU A 198 -12.22 5.82 6.73
C LEU A 198 -13.18 5.46 7.88
N ASN A 199 -13.55 4.18 7.95
CA ASN A 199 -14.25 3.66 9.11
C ASN A 199 -13.32 3.72 10.33
N GLY A 200 -13.91 3.98 11.49
CA GLY A 200 -13.16 3.98 12.77
C GLY A 200 -12.72 2.59 13.18
#